data_e0b1b24042c38627e3a413f31e083dbb
#
_entry.id   e0b1b24042c38627e3a413f31e083dbb
#
_cell.length_a   1.000
_cell.length_b   1.000
_cell.length_c   1.000
_cell.angle_alpha   90.00
_cell.angle_beta   90.00
_cell.angle_gamma   90.00
#
_symmetry.space_group_name_H-M   'P 1'
#
loop_
_entity.id
_entity.type
_entity.pdbx_description
1 polymer ?
#
loop_
_entity_poly.entity_id
_entity_poly.type
_entity_poly.pdbx_seq_one_letter_code
_entity_poly.pdbx_strand_id
1 'polypeptide(L)'
;MILYNVTAILDEEIHEDWLNWMQEQHIPEVMATSCFVSSRILKVLDSPNEGVTYCTQYIADTMDDYNEYLQNFAPAIRASFPERFSNKFVIYRSLMEFVD
;
A
#
# COMPACT_ATOMS: atom_id res chain seq x y z
N MET A 1 -15.00 -10.97 -0.80
CA MET A 1 -14.21 -9.74 -0.76
C MET A 1 -12.75 -10.04 -0.42
N ILE A 2 -11.86 -9.28 -1.00
CA ILE A 2 -10.42 -9.47 -0.90
C ILE A 2 -9.81 -8.23 -0.26
N LEU A 3 -8.89 -8.43 0.68
CA LEU A 3 -8.09 -7.36 1.28
C LEU A 3 -6.65 -7.49 0.79
N TYR A 4 -6.19 -6.48 0.07
CA TYR A 4 -4.79 -6.36 -0.34
C TYR A 4 -4.08 -5.44 0.66
N ASN A 5 -3.15 -6.00 1.42
CA ASN A 5 -2.42 -5.28 2.46
C ASN A 5 -0.97 -5.07 2.07
N VAL A 6 -0.51 -3.84 2.21
CA VAL A 6 0.89 -3.49 1.99
C VAL A 6 1.44 -2.95 3.30
N THR A 7 2.33 -3.72 3.93
CA THR A 7 3.01 -3.31 5.15
C THR A 7 4.35 -2.68 4.79
N ALA A 8 4.56 -1.44 5.20
CA ALA A 8 5.80 -0.70 4.95
C ALA A 8 6.47 -0.34 6.26
N ILE A 9 7.75 -0.67 6.38
CA ILE A 9 8.58 -0.28 7.52
C ILE A 9 9.53 0.80 6.99
N LEU A 10 9.38 2.03 7.50
CA LEU A 10 10.10 3.20 7.00
C LEU A 10 11.16 3.65 8.02
N ASP A 11 12.30 4.15 7.52
CA ASP A 11 13.21 4.89 8.37
C ASP A 11 12.50 6.10 8.97
N GLU A 12 12.77 6.41 10.24
CA GLU A 12 12.09 7.51 10.92
C GLU A 12 12.24 8.86 10.21
N GLU A 13 13.38 9.08 9.57
CA GLU A 13 13.66 10.35 8.90
C GLU A 13 12.78 10.61 7.69
N ILE A 14 12.16 9.57 7.08
CA ILE A 14 11.37 9.73 5.85
C ILE A 14 9.89 9.45 6.02
N HIS A 15 9.46 8.94 7.18
CA HIS A 15 8.10 8.40 7.28
C HIS A 15 7.00 9.45 7.08
N GLU A 16 7.21 10.69 7.52
CA GLU A 16 6.22 11.76 7.34
C GLU A 16 6.10 12.16 5.86
N ASP A 17 7.22 12.32 5.17
CA ASP A 17 7.23 12.60 3.73
C ASP A 17 6.58 11.45 2.96
N TRP A 18 6.91 10.22 3.32
CA TRP A 18 6.32 9.04 2.70
C TRP A 18 4.80 8.97 2.93
N LEU A 19 4.34 9.25 4.15
CA LEU A 19 2.91 9.24 4.47
C LEU A 19 2.15 10.29 3.65
N ASN A 20 2.72 11.51 3.54
CA ASN A 20 2.11 12.55 2.72
C ASN A 20 2.04 12.14 1.25
N TRP A 21 3.10 11.58 0.72
CA TRP A 21 3.13 11.08 -0.65
C TRP A 21 2.08 9.98 -0.88
N MET A 22 1.97 9.04 0.07
CA MET A 22 0.95 7.98 0.00
C MET A 22 -0.45 8.55 -0.06
N GLN A 23 -0.78 9.49 0.82
CA GLN A 23 -2.12 10.06 0.92
C GLN A 23 -2.46 10.99 -0.24
N GLU A 24 -1.50 11.75 -0.74
CA GLU A 24 -1.74 12.76 -1.76
C GLU A 24 -1.60 12.24 -3.19
N GLN A 25 -0.76 11.24 -3.41
CA GLN A 25 -0.44 10.77 -4.76
C GLN A 25 -0.69 9.28 -4.98
N HIS A 26 -0.08 8.44 -4.17
CA HIS A 26 -0.07 7.00 -4.44
C HIS A 26 -1.43 6.33 -4.25
N ILE A 27 -2.05 6.52 -3.09
CA ILE A 27 -3.37 5.93 -2.81
C ILE A 27 -4.43 6.43 -3.80
N PRO A 28 -4.51 7.74 -4.09
CA PRO A 28 -5.42 8.22 -5.15
C PRO A 28 -5.17 7.59 -6.51
N GLU A 29 -3.90 7.38 -6.88
CA GLU A 29 -3.55 6.73 -8.15
C GLU A 29 -4.03 5.28 -8.19
N VAL A 30 -3.82 4.54 -7.11
CA VAL A 30 -4.32 3.16 -6.99
C VAL A 30 -5.84 3.12 -7.07
N MET A 31 -6.52 4.01 -6.35
CA MET A 31 -7.99 4.06 -6.34
C MET A 31 -8.58 4.49 -7.67
N ALA A 32 -7.84 5.30 -8.46
CA ALA A 32 -8.28 5.72 -9.79
C ALA A 32 -8.36 4.57 -10.80
N THR A 33 -7.74 3.43 -10.51
CA THR A 33 -7.85 2.23 -11.36
C THR A 33 -9.22 1.62 -11.35
N SER A 34 -10.05 1.96 -10.38
CA SER A 34 -11.39 1.40 -10.14
C SER A 34 -11.41 -0.09 -9.78
N CYS A 35 -10.25 -0.68 -9.50
CA CYS A 35 -10.15 -2.09 -9.11
C CYS A 35 -10.49 -2.32 -7.64
N PHE A 36 -10.44 -1.27 -6.81
CA PHE A 36 -10.73 -1.35 -5.38
C PHE A 36 -11.91 -0.45 -5.01
N VAL A 37 -12.71 -0.90 -4.05
CA VAL A 37 -13.89 -0.16 -3.59
C VAL A 37 -13.57 0.78 -2.42
N SER A 38 -12.51 0.50 -1.67
CA SER A 38 -12.11 1.36 -0.56
C SER A 38 -10.63 1.16 -0.22
N SER A 39 -10.09 2.12 0.51
CA SER A 39 -8.71 2.08 0.99
C SER A 39 -8.62 2.69 2.38
N ARG A 40 -7.60 2.30 3.13
CA ARG A 40 -7.25 2.93 4.39
C ARG A 40 -5.77 2.73 4.67
N ILE A 41 -5.21 3.63 5.46
CA ILE A 41 -3.84 3.50 5.93
C ILE A 41 -3.83 3.57 7.45
N LEU A 42 -3.07 2.67 8.08
CA LEU A 42 -2.98 2.55 9.52
C LEU A 42 -1.52 2.57 9.95
N LYS A 43 -1.27 3.16 11.11
CA LYS A 43 0.05 3.12 11.73
C LYS A 43 0.05 2.00 12.77
N VAL A 44 1.06 1.14 12.72
CA VAL A 44 1.23 0.09 13.72
C VAL A 44 1.87 0.70 14.97
N LEU A 45 1.21 0.56 16.12
CA LEU A 45 1.62 1.25 17.35
C LEU A 45 2.63 0.50 18.19
N ASP A 46 2.65 -0.83 18.09
CA ASP A 46 3.49 -1.70 18.91
C ASP A 46 4.38 -2.61 18.06
N SER A 47 4.88 -2.06 16.95
CA SER A 47 5.74 -2.81 16.05
C SER A 47 7.07 -3.18 16.75
N PRO A 48 7.54 -4.42 16.62
CA PRO A 48 8.85 -4.81 17.14
C PRO A 48 10.00 -4.32 16.26
N ASN A 49 9.70 -3.77 15.08
CA ASN A 49 10.70 -3.32 14.14
C ASN A 49 11.20 -1.90 14.48
N GLU A 50 12.45 -1.62 14.13
CA GLU A 50 12.94 -0.26 14.15
C GLU A 50 12.26 0.56 13.05
N GLY A 51 12.15 1.87 13.26
CA GLY A 51 11.48 2.75 12.31
C GLY A 51 9.98 2.82 12.57
N VAL A 52 9.25 3.23 11.54
CA VAL A 52 7.80 3.43 11.63
C VAL A 52 7.09 2.52 10.63
N THR A 53 6.11 1.77 11.11
CA THR A 53 5.38 0.78 10.30
C THR A 53 3.98 1.27 9.99
N TYR A 54 3.63 1.25 8.70
CA TYR A 54 2.28 1.54 8.21
C TYR A 54 1.74 0.35 7.44
N CYS A 55 0.42 0.14 7.55
CA CYS A 55 -0.30 -0.81 6.71
C CYS A 55 -1.26 -0.05 5.82
N THR A 56 -1.10 -0.18 4.51
CA THR A 56 -2.03 0.37 3.53
C THR A 56 -2.89 -0.78 3.02
N GLN A 57 -4.20 -0.63 3.13
CA GLN A 57 -5.15 -1.69 2.83
C GLN A 57 -6.13 -1.26 1.75
N TYR A 58 -6.32 -2.12 0.76
CA TYR A 58 -7.26 -1.91 -0.34
C TYR A 58 -8.23 -3.07 -0.38
N ILE A 59 -9.52 -2.77 -0.51
CA ILE A 59 -10.57 -3.80 -0.57
C ILE A 59 -11.06 -3.92 -2.01
N ALA A 60 -10.98 -5.13 -2.57
CA ALA A 60 -11.56 -5.49 -3.85
C ALA A 60 -12.79 -6.35 -3.64
N ASP A 61 -13.82 -6.17 -4.49
CA ASP A 61 -15.03 -7.01 -4.41
C ASP A 61 -14.73 -8.46 -4.74
N THR A 62 -13.88 -8.69 -5.72
CA THR A 62 -13.56 -10.04 -6.23
C THR A 62 -12.07 -10.21 -6.43
N MET A 63 -11.65 -11.48 -6.52
CA MET A 63 -10.28 -11.81 -6.87
C MET A 63 -9.94 -11.36 -8.30
N ASP A 64 -10.91 -11.37 -9.22
CA ASP A 64 -10.71 -10.90 -10.58
C ASP A 64 -10.34 -9.41 -10.62
N ASP A 65 -10.97 -8.59 -9.79
CA ASP A 65 -10.64 -7.17 -9.68
C ASP A 65 -9.21 -6.95 -9.21
N TYR A 66 -8.78 -7.72 -8.21
CA TYR A 66 -7.39 -7.66 -7.75
C TYR A 66 -6.41 -8.11 -8.86
N ASN A 67 -6.73 -9.18 -9.58
CA ASN A 67 -5.88 -9.69 -10.66
C ASN A 67 -5.77 -8.67 -11.79
N GLU A 68 -6.84 -7.96 -12.11
CA GLU A 68 -6.81 -6.87 -13.10
C GLU A 68 -5.85 -5.78 -12.66
N TYR A 69 -5.92 -5.36 -11.40
CA TYR A 69 -4.98 -4.38 -10.85
C TYR A 69 -3.53 -4.87 -11.00
N LEU A 70 -3.29 -6.10 -10.56
CA LEU A 70 -1.94 -6.68 -10.55
C LEU A 70 -1.32 -6.76 -11.95
N GLN A 71 -2.11 -7.12 -12.94
CA GLN A 71 -1.64 -7.33 -14.32
C GLN A 71 -1.54 -6.04 -15.12
N ASN A 72 -2.51 -5.12 -14.95
CA ASN A 72 -2.66 -3.98 -15.86
C ASN A 72 -2.19 -2.65 -15.27
N PHE A 73 -2.13 -2.52 -13.94
CA PHE A 73 -1.85 -1.23 -13.30
C PHE A 73 -0.63 -1.26 -12.38
N ALA A 74 -0.44 -2.33 -11.60
CA ALA A 74 0.60 -2.39 -10.59
C ALA A 74 2.01 -2.16 -11.15
N PRO A 75 2.41 -2.71 -12.30
CA PRO A 75 3.77 -2.49 -12.80
C PRO A 75 4.10 -1.02 -13.01
N ALA A 76 3.22 -0.25 -13.64
CA ALA A 76 3.43 1.18 -13.88
C ALA A 76 3.39 1.99 -12.58
N ILE A 77 2.46 1.67 -11.68
CA ILE A 77 2.32 2.35 -10.40
C ILE A 77 3.57 2.11 -9.54
N ARG A 78 4.07 0.87 -9.48
CA ARG A 78 5.29 0.54 -8.74
C ARG A 78 6.53 1.22 -9.33
N ALA A 79 6.58 1.38 -10.65
CA ALA A 79 7.69 2.04 -11.33
C ALA A 79 7.73 3.55 -11.04
N SER A 80 6.62 4.15 -10.61
CA SER A 80 6.56 5.58 -10.28
C SER A 80 6.97 5.93 -8.86
N PHE A 81 7.45 4.94 -8.09
CA PHE A 81 7.88 5.14 -6.71
C PHE A 81 9.03 6.14 -6.65
N PRO A 82 8.94 7.19 -5.78
CA PRO A 82 9.97 8.22 -5.72
C PRO A 82 11.33 7.67 -5.30
N GLU A 83 12.35 8.04 -6.07
CA GLU A 83 13.73 7.61 -5.82
C GLU A 83 14.26 8.08 -4.47
N ARG A 84 13.75 9.21 -3.95
CA ARG A 84 14.18 9.74 -2.66
C ARG A 84 13.90 8.80 -1.48
N PHE A 85 13.02 7.81 -1.66
CA PHE A 85 12.74 6.80 -0.63
C PHE A 85 13.56 5.53 -0.79
N SER A 86 14.36 5.40 -1.85
CA SER A 86 15.11 4.20 -2.13
C SER A 86 16.05 3.83 -0.97
N ASN A 87 16.07 2.53 -0.63
CA ASN A 87 16.90 1.97 0.44
C ASN A 87 16.53 2.43 1.86
N LYS A 88 15.36 3.08 2.02
CA LYS A 88 14.91 3.60 3.32
C LYS A 88 13.63 2.95 3.80
N PHE A 89 13.23 1.84 3.19
CA PHE A 89 12.01 1.14 3.54
C PHE A 89 12.11 -0.34 3.21
N VAL A 90 11.25 -1.11 3.87
CA VAL A 90 11.01 -2.52 3.56
C VAL A 90 9.52 -2.69 3.39
N ILE A 91 9.10 -3.41 2.34
CA ILE A 91 7.68 -3.64 2.04
C ILE A 91 7.37 -5.12 2.01
N TYR A 92 6.26 -5.49 2.68
CA TYR A 92 5.66 -6.82 2.63
C TYR A 92 4.24 -6.70 2.11
N ARG A 93 3.82 -7.64 1.26
CA ARG A 93 2.47 -7.68 0.72
C ARG A 93 1.75 -8.93 1.18
N SER A 94 0.50 -8.78 1.56
CA SER A 94 -0.35 -9.89 1.98
C SER A 94 -1.71 -9.79 1.28
N LEU A 95 -2.21 -10.91 0.83
CA LEU A 95 -3.53 -11.00 0.23
C LEU A 95 -4.40 -11.86 1.13
N MET A 96 -5.54 -11.31 1.53
CA MET A 96 -6.44 -11.94 2.49
C MET A 96 -7.86 -11.96 1.94
N GLU A 97 -8.61 -12.96 2.32
CA GLU A 97 -10.03 -13.08 1.97
C GLU A 97 -10.86 -12.85 3.22
N PHE A 98 -11.93 -12.06 3.08
CA PHE A 98 -12.89 -11.91 4.17
C PHE A 98 -13.68 -13.22 4.32
N VAL A 99 -13.69 -13.77 5.52
CA VAL A 99 -14.42 -14.99 5.83
C VAL A 99 -15.73 -14.72 6.58
N ASP A 100 -15.96 -13.47 6.96
CA ASP A 100 -17.18 -13.01 7.61
C ASP A 100 -17.85 -11.91 6.79
#